data_8a05cc3a075353c98116380a85dd2760
#
_entry.id   8a05cc3a075353c98116380a85dd2760
#
_cell.length_a   1.000
_cell.length_b   1.000
_cell.length_c   1.000
_cell.angle_alpha   90.00
_cell.angle_beta   90.00
_cell.angle_gamma   90.00
#
_symmetry.space_group_name_H-M   'P 1'
#
loop_
_entity.id
_entity.type
_entity.pdbx_description
1 polymer ?
#
loop_
_entity_poly.entity_id
_entity_poly.type
_entity_poly.pdbx_seq_one_letter_code
_entity_poly.pdbx_strand_id
1 'polypeptide(L)'
;MAAEVIDMSRHKGAHPRIGATDVCPFVPVSNATMDECVQVARSLGKEVGEWLGIPVYLYGEAAVIPERHILPDIRKGEYEGLPEKLKDEKWQPDYGPVEFNDNVRRTGATVIGAREFLIAYNVNLDTQDIQIANKISGIVRDSGVVQINEKGEKVRITGLLKFVQAMGVYLKERNITQVSMNLLNYKVTPPHVAFEEAKKQAEKFGVHVTGSEVVGLIPKEALLAAGRFYAGELSEKQLIAAAVERLGLSQLNKFIPEKKVIEYMLGLD
;
A
#
# COMPACT_ATOMS: atom_id res chain seq x y z
N MET A 1 17.26 -15.47 -7.14
CA MET A 1 16.13 -15.71 -8.09
C MET A 1 15.65 -14.42 -8.74
N ALA A 2 14.98 -13.45 -8.08
CA ALA A 2 14.49 -12.23 -8.76
C ALA A 2 15.58 -11.52 -9.57
N ALA A 3 16.76 -11.31 -8.98
CA ALA A 3 17.93 -10.72 -9.62
C ALA A 3 18.47 -11.50 -10.84
N GLU A 4 18.12 -12.76 -10.97
CA GLU A 4 18.57 -13.64 -12.09
C GLU A 4 17.58 -13.63 -13.25
N VAL A 5 16.28 -13.50 -12.95
CA VAL A 5 15.21 -13.64 -13.95
C VAL A 5 14.60 -12.31 -14.40
N ILE A 6 14.77 -11.25 -13.62
CA ILE A 6 14.25 -9.90 -13.92
C ILE A 6 15.41 -8.99 -14.32
N ASP A 7 15.27 -8.34 -15.46
CA ASP A 7 16.18 -7.28 -15.91
C ASP A 7 15.43 -5.94 -15.86
N MET A 8 15.74 -5.13 -14.85
CA MET A 8 15.09 -3.84 -14.63
C MET A 8 15.32 -2.86 -15.78
N SER A 9 16.43 -2.97 -16.52
CA SER A 9 16.68 -2.11 -17.69
C SER A 9 15.70 -2.32 -18.84
N ARG A 10 14.96 -3.44 -18.82
CA ARG A 10 13.92 -3.78 -19.81
C ARG A 10 12.52 -3.81 -19.22
N HIS A 11 12.40 -3.77 -17.89
CA HIS A 11 11.12 -3.88 -17.21
C HIS A 11 10.35 -2.55 -17.28
N LYS A 12 9.05 -2.65 -17.60
CA LYS A 12 8.08 -1.56 -17.50
C LYS A 12 6.89 -2.05 -16.70
N GLY A 13 6.43 -1.26 -15.73
CA GLY A 13 5.30 -1.59 -14.87
C GLY A 13 4.35 -0.40 -14.71
N ALA A 14 3.11 -0.67 -14.28
CA ALA A 14 2.11 0.35 -14.02
C ALA A 14 2.30 1.05 -12.65
N HIS A 15 2.97 0.37 -11.72
CA HIS A 15 3.27 0.92 -10.39
C HIS A 15 4.70 1.44 -10.31
N PRO A 16 4.95 2.49 -9.51
CA PRO A 16 6.31 2.92 -9.17
C PRO A 16 7.13 1.76 -8.61
N ARG A 17 8.35 1.61 -9.08
CA ARG A 17 9.29 0.57 -8.63
C ARG A 17 10.72 1.07 -8.70
N ILE A 18 11.59 0.51 -7.86
CA ILE A 18 13.01 0.85 -7.80
C ILE A 18 13.91 -0.36 -8.11
N GLY A 19 13.38 -1.57 -8.10
CA GLY A 19 14.15 -2.77 -8.40
C GLY A 19 13.32 -4.03 -8.58
N ALA A 20 14.01 -5.14 -8.89
CA ALA A 20 13.45 -6.46 -9.18
C ALA A 20 12.77 -7.08 -7.94
N THR A 21 13.36 -6.90 -6.76
CA THR A 21 12.73 -7.15 -5.46
C THR A 21 12.47 -5.78 -4.82
N ASP A 22 11.45 -5.13 -5.28
CA ASP A 22 11.22 -3.73 -5.03
C ASP A 22 11.08 -3.39 -3.53
N VAL A 23 10.26 -4.13 -2.78
CA VAL A 23 10.04 -3.91 -1.35
C VAL A 23 9.88 -5.20 -0.56
N CYS A 24 10.52 -5.27 0.61
CA CYS A 24 10.44 -6.38 1.55
C CYS A 24 10.10 -5.86 2.96
N PRO A 25 8.82 -5.81 3.35
CA PRO A 25 8.42 -5.41 4.69
C PRO A 25 8.38 -6.57 5.67
N PHE A 26 8.87 -6.34 6.89
CA PHE A 26 8.59 -7.17 8.05
C PHE A 26 7.44 -6.55 8.84
N VAL A 27 6.47 -7.39 9.21
CA VAL A 27 5.24 -6.96 9.88
C VAL A 27 5.01 -7.86 11.09
N PRO A 28 4.90 -7.33 12.31
CA PRO A 28 4.64 -8.16 13.48
C PRO A 28 3.21 -8.71 13.42
N VAL A 29 3.07 -10.05 13.43
CA VAL A 29 1.77 -10.72 13.34
C VAL A 29 1.38 -11.28 14.69
N SER A 30 2.20 -12.15 15.27
CA SER A 30 1.95 -12.81 16.56
C SER A 30 3.28 -13.16 17.22
N ASN A 31 3.36 -12.98 18.54
CA ASN A 31 4.56 -13.27 19.33
C ASN A 31 5.84 -12.61 18.80
N ALA A 32 5.69 -11.48 18.12
CA ALA A 32 6.79 -10.67 17.59
C ALA A 32 6.50 -9.20 17.84
N THR A 33 7.53 -8.45 18.15
CA THR A 33 7.49 -7.00 18.35
C THR A 33 7.95 -6.26 17.10
N MET A 34 7.62 -4.98 17.01
CA MET A 34 8.14 -4.11 15.95
C MET A 34 9.67 -4.01 16.00
N ASP A 35 10.25 -3.94 17.19
CA ASP A 35 11.72 -3.89 17.35
C ASP A 35 12.41 -5.14 16.82
N GLU A 36 11.85 -6.32 17.03
CA GLU A 36 12.36 -7.57 16.44
C GLU A 36 12.24 -7.53 14.91
N CYS A 37 11.14 -7.05 14.37
CA CYS A 37 10.99 -6.84 12.92
C CYS A 37 12.02 -5.86 12.36
N VAL A 38 12.33 -4.78 13.08
CA VAL A 38 13.40 -3.82 12.71
C VAL A 38 14.77 -4.50 12.69
N GLN A 39 15.08 -5.33 13.69
CA GLN A 39 16.36 -6.05 13.74
C GLN A 39 16.49 -7.03 12.57
N VAL A 40 15.44 -7.80 12.26
CA VAL A 40 15.41 -8.72 11.12
C VAL A 40 15.56 -7.95 9.81
N ALA A 41 14.86 -6.82 9.64
CA ALA A 41 14.95 -5.99 8.46
C ALA A 41 16.40 -5.47 8.23
N ARG A 42 17.05 -5.01 9.28
CA ARG A 42 18.45 -4.55 9.22
C ARG A 42 19.43 -5.67 8.90
N SER A 43 19.25 -6.84 9.53
CA SER A 43 20.09 -8.01 9.27
C SER A 43 19.97 -8.46 7.80
N LEU A 44 18.74 -8.64 7.32
CA LEU A 44 18.50 -9.00 5.91
C LEU A 44 19.02 -7.91 4.97
N GLY A 45 18.81 -6.64 5.30
CA GLY A 45 19.31 -5.53 4.48
C GLY A 45 20.81 -5.58 4.28
N LYS A 46 21.56 -5.84 5.37
CA LYS A 46 23.00 -6.01 5.34
C LYS A 46 23.42 -7.21 4.47
N GLU A 47 22.79 -8.37 4.67
CA GLU A 47 23.08 -9.57 3.87
C GLU A 47 22.81 -9.36 2.37
N VAL A 48 21.68 -8.74 2.01
CA VAL A 48 21.35 -8.44 0.63
C VAL A 48 22.37 -7.48 0.02
N GLY A 49 22.77 -6.44 0.74
CA GLY A 49 23.76 -5.48 0.28
C GLY A 49 25.14 -6.11 0.07
N GLU A 50 25.61 -6.90 1.04
CA GLU A 50 26.95 -7.47 1.04
C GLU A 50 27.09 -8.69 0.09
N TRP A 51 26.10 -9.61 0.09
CA TRP A 51 26.24 -10.85 -0.66
C TRP A 51 25.67 -10.79 -2.09
N LEU A 52 24.60 -9.99 -2.28
CA LEU A 52 24.00 -9.87 -3.60
C LEU A 52 24.45 -8.61 -4.35
N GLY A 53 25.13 -7.69 -3.68
CA GLY A 53 25.58 -6.44 -4.29
C GLY A 53 24.42 -5.58 -4.79
N ILE A 54 23.28 -5.58 -4.07
CA ILE A 54 22.10 -4.80 -4.40
C ILE A 54 22.03 -3.61 -3.42
N PRO A 55 21.85 -2.36 -3.90
CA PRO A 55 21.62 -1.22 -3.02
C PRO A 55 20.37 -1.41 -2.18
N VAL A 56 20.46 -1.25 -0.86
CA VAL A 56 19.37 -1.42 0.09
C VAL A 56 19.06 -0.12 0.79
N TYR A 57 17.79 0.29 0.77
CA TYR A 57 17.26 1.40 1.55
C TYR A 57 16.39 0.85 2.69
N LEU A 58 16.75 1.19 3.92
CA LEU A 58 15.90 0.87 5.07
C LEU A 58 14.72 1.86 5.16
N TYR A 59 13.51 1.35 5.46
CA TYR A 59 12.31 2.17 5.53
C TYR A 59 11.38 1.82 6.69
N GLY A 60 10.33 2.63 6.87
CA GLY A 60 9.38 2.45 7.95
C GLY A 60 10.05 2.61 9.30
N GLU A 61 9.77 1.73 10.24
CA GLU A 61 10.37 1.74 11.57
C GLU A 61 11.87 1.37 11.57
N ALA A 62 12.35 0.75 10.48
CA ALA A 62 13.77 0.46 10.32
C ALA A 62 14.58 1.62 9.71
N ALA A 63 13.93 2.68 9.24
CA ALA A 63 14.57 3.82 8.58
C ALA A 63 15.66 4.47 9.45
N VAL A 64 16.79 4.80 8.82
CA VAL A 64 17.92 5.48 9.50
C VAL A 64 17.72 7.00 9.51
N ILE A 65 17.06 7.54 8.49
CA ILE A 65 16.75 8.97 8.39
C ILE A 65 15.22 9.16 8.18
N PRO A 66 14.65 10.25 8.73
CA PRO A 66 13.20 10.49 8.67
C PRO A 66 12.61 10.47 7.25
N GLU A 67 13.35 10.94 6.26
CA GLU A 67 12.93 11.02 4.86
C GLU A 67 12.72 9.63 4.22
N ARG A 68 13.24 8.57 4.83
CA ARG A 68 13.08 7.18 4.36
C ARG A 68 11.95 6.43 5.07
N HIS A 69 11.22 7.10 5.98
CA HIS A 69 10.10 6.45 6.67
C HIS A 69 8.98 6.08 5.70
N ILE A 70 8.76 6.87 4.65
CA ILE A 70 7.67 6.67 3.68
C ILE A 70 8.21 6.10 2.37
N LEU A 71 7.76 4.91 1.99
CA LEU A 71 8.17 4.22 0.78
C LEU A 71 8.08 5.06 -0.52
N PRO A 72 7.01 5.84 -0.78
CA PRO A 72 6.94 6.72 -1.94
C PRO A 72 8.10 7.71 -2.07
N ASP A 73 8.65 8.22 -0.96
CA ASP A 73 9.76 9.16 -1.00
C ASP A 73 11.06 8.47 -1.44
N ILE A 74 11.27 7.22 -1.01
CA ILE A 74 12.41 6.41 -1.48
C ILE A 74 12.25 6.09 -2.96
N ARG A 75 11.04 5.75 -3.42
CA ARG A 75 10.73 5.43 -4.83
C ARG A 75 10.74 6.64 -5.76
N LYS A 76 10.83 7.86 -5.25
CA LYS A 76 10.83 9.07 -6.07
C LYS A 76 11.94 9.03 -7.13
N GLY A 77 11.54 9.19 -8.40
CA GLY A 77 12.40 9.02 -9.57
C GLY A 77 12.44 7.59 -10.10
N GLU A 78 11.89 6.64 -9.36
CA GLU A 78 11.79 5.22 -9.70
C GLU A 78 13.16 4.58 -10.04
N TYR A 79 13.15 3.46 -10.73
CA TYR A 79 14.39 2.83 -11.22
C TYR A 79 15.17 3.75 -12.17
N GLU A 80 14.48 4.51 -12.99
CA GLU A 80 15.07 5.43 -13.96
C GLU A 80 15.88 6.56 -13.30
N GLY A 81 15.47 7.00 -12.12
CA GLY A 81 16.19 8.00 -11.31
C GLY A 81 17.28 7.42 -10.41
N LEU A 82 17.42 6.08 -10.35
CA LEU A 82 18.38 5.44 -9.43
C LEU A 82 19.84 5.84 -9.68
N PRO A 83 20.34 5.99 -10.93
CA PRO A 83 21.73 6.41 -11.16
C PRO A 83 22.06 7.76 -10.53
N GLU A 84 21.15 8.72 -10.58
CA GLU A 84 21.35 10.05 -9.98
C GLU A 84 21.14 10.00 -8.46
N LYS A 85 20.19 9.20 -7.98
CA LYS A 85 19.95 9.01 -6.55
C LYS A 85 21.16 8.43 -5.82
N LEU A 86 21.91 7.50 -6.42
CA LEU A 86 23.09 6.91 -5.83
C LEU A 86 24.26 7.90 -5.70
N LYS A 87 24.30 8.97 -6.51
CA LYS A 87 25.31 10.04 -6.43
C LYS A 87 25.01 11.06 -5.32
N ASP A 88 23.75 11.15 -4.89
CA ASP A 88 23.33 12.09 -3.84
C ASP A 88 23.70 11.51 -2.47
N GLU A 89 24.61 12.16 -1.74
CA GLU A 89 25.09 11.73 -0.42
C GLU A 89 23.93 11.45 0.57
N LYS A 90 22.84 12.23 0.51
CA LYS A 90 21.65 12.03 1.34
C LYS A 90 20.89 10.74 1.00
N TRP A 91 20.95 10.33 -0.27
CA TRP A 91 20.23 9.18 -0.79
C TRP A 91 21.12 7.97 -1.07
N GLN A 92 22.35 7.96 -0.56
CA GLN A 92 23.17 6.74 -0.59
C GLN A 92 22.45 5.60 0.15
N PRO A 93 22.53 4.36 -0.34
CA PRO A 93 21.90 3.22 0.30
C PRO A 93 22.50 2.95 1.69
N ASP A 94 21.72 2.34 2.57
CA ASP A 94 22.17 1.95 3.90
C ASP A 94 23.16 0.76 3.82
N TYR A 95 23.00 -0.09 2.81
CA TYR A 95 23.87 -1.22 2.51
C TYR A 95 24.00 -1.42 1.01
N GLY A 96 25.12 -2.08 0.63
CA GLY A 96 25.39 -2.42 -0.78
C GLY A 96 26.09 -1.29 -1.55
N PRO A 97 26.18 -1.43 -2.88
CA PRO A 97 26.95 -0.53 -3.71
C PRO A 97 26.31 0.86 -3.84
N VAL A 98 27.16 1.89 -3.85
CA VAL A 98 26.79 3.28 -4.14
C VAL A 98 26.97 3.63 -5.62
N GLU A 99 27.52 2.73 -6.41
CA GLU A 99 27.74 2.91 -7.84
C GLU A 99 26.70 2.18 -8.67
N PHE A 100 26.26 2.80 -9.76
CA PHE A 100 25.34 2.18 -10.73
C PHE A 100 26.14 1.28 -11.68
N ASN A 101 26.60 0.13 -11.16
CA ASN A 101 27.30 -0.90 -11.92
C ASN A 101 26.35 -1.83 -12.70
N ASP A 102 26.88 -2.82 -13.45
CA ASP A 102 26.07 -3.74 -14.26
C ASP A 102 25.09 -4.59 -13.43
N ASN A 103 25.46 -4.99 -12.21
CA ASN A 103 24.55 -5.71 -11.32
C ASN A 103 23.39 -4.81 -10.91
N VAL A 104 23.66 -3.59 -10.45
CA VAL A 104 22.63 -2.61 -10.06
C VAL A 104 21.76 -2.20 -11.25
N ARG A 105 22.34 -2.05 -12.45
CA ARG A 105 21.58 -1.83 -13.69
C ARG A 105 20.55 -2.93 -13.93
N ARG A 106 20.92 -4.18 -13.65
CA ARG A 106 20.03 -5.34 -13.85
C ARG A 106 19.00 -5.48 -12.73
N THR A 107 19.43 -5.34 -11.48
CA THR A 107 18.59 -5.61 -10.29
C THR A 107 17.80 -4.41 -9.81
N GLY A 108 18.29 -3.20 -10.06
CA GLY A 108 17.84 -1.99 -9.34
C GLY A 108 18.28 -2.02 -7.89
N ALA A 109 17.55 -1.32 -7.03
CA ALA A 109 17.68 -1.30 -5.59
C ALA A 109 16.51 -2.03 -4.92
N THR A 110 16.63 -2.32 -3.62
CA THR A 110 15.53 -2.88 -2.83
C THR A 110 15.28 -2.04 -1.58
N VAL A 111 14.04 -1.98 -1.15
CA VAL A 111 13.63 -1.29 0.07
C VAL A 111 13.24 -2.34 1.10
N ILE A 112 13.96 -2.40 2.22
CA ILE A 112 13.73 -3.38 3.28
C ILE A 112 13.39 -2.65 4.57
N GLY A 113 12.37 -3.09 5.31
CA GLY A 113 12.03 -2.40 6.55
C GLY A 113 10.97 -3.10 7.37
N ALA A 114 10.53 -2.42 8.41
CA ALA A 114 9.49 -2.89 9.30
C ALA A 114 8.34 -1.86 9.34
N ARG A 115 7.11 -2.34 9.38
CA ARG A 115 5.91 -1.49 9.42
C ARG A 115 4.71 -2.21 10.01
N GLU A 116 3.71 -1.46 10.39
CA GLU A 116 2.39 -1.99 10.72
C GLU A 116 1.69 -2.61 9.49
N PHE A 117 0.60 -3.35 9.75
CA PHE A 117 -0.23 -3.89 8.68
C PHE A 117 -0.71 -2.81 7.73
N LEU A 118 -0.56 -3.09 6.44
CA LEU A 118 -1.15 -2.31 5.37
C LEU A 118 -2.24 -3.16 4.70
N ILE A 119 -3.45 -2.63 4.59
CA ILE A 119 -4.53 -3.28 3.86
C ILE A 119 -4.66 -2.59 2.50
N ALA A 120 -4.33 -3.31 1.43
CA ALA A 120 -4.62 -2.87 0.08
C ALA A 120 -6.11 -3.12 -0.19
N TYR A 121 -6.87 -2.03 -0.35
CA TYR A 121 -8.32 -2.04 -0.36
C TYR A 121 -8.88 -1.17 -1.48
N ASN A 122 -9.65 -1.75 -2.36
CA ASN A 122 -10.23 -1.06 -3.51
C ASN A 122 -11.75 -0.98 -3.38
N VAL A 123 -12.32 0.19 -3.64
CA VAL A 123 -13.76 0.42 -3.70
C VAL A 123 -14.18 0.59 -5.16
N ASN A 124 -15.14 -0.24 -5.62
CA ASN A 124 -15.58 -0.33 -6.99
C ASN A 124 -16.69 0.68 -7.29
N LEU A 125 -16.59 1.39 -8.41
CA LEU A 125 -17.57 2.37 -8.86
C LEU A 125 -18.27 1.90 -10.15
N ASP A 126 -19.53 2.23 -10.32
CA ASP A 126 -20.34 1.93 -11.50
C ASP A 126 -20.07 2.89 -12.69
N THR A 127 -18.87 3.40 -12.81
CA THR A 127 -18.46 4.33 -13.87
C THR A 127 -17.16 3.90 -14.53
N GLN A 128 -16.98 4.30 -15.80
CA GLN A 128 -15.73 4.17 -16.55
C GLN A 128 -14.87 5.44 -16.47
N ASP A 129 -15.42 6.53 -15.95
CA ASP A 129 -14.71 7.81 -15.86
C ASP A 129 -13.67 7.79 -14.73
N ILE A 130 -12.42 7.55 -15.11
CA ILE A 130 -11.28 7.56 -14.17
C ILE A 130 -11.11 8.93 -13.47
N GLN A 131 -11.60 10.02 -14.05
CA GLN A 131 -11.49 11.34 -13.42
C GLN A 131 -12.35 11.43 -12.16
N ILE A 132 -13.49 10.74 -12.14
CA ILE A 132 -14.33 10.64 -10.94
C ILE A 132 -13.60 9.86 -9.85
N ALA A 133 -13.03 8.70 -10.17
CA ALA A 133 -12.24 7.92 -9.22
C ALA A 133 -11.03 8.69 -8.69
N ASN A 134 -10.34 9.46 -9.54
CA ASN A 134 -9.23 10.32 -9.14
C ASN A 134 -9.67 11.46 -8.22
N LYS A 135 -10.82 12.10 -8.49
CA LYS A 135 -11.37 13.16 -7.61
C LYS A 135 -11.72 12.59 -6.24
N ILE A 136 -12.42 11.46 -6.18
CA ILE A 136 -12.76 10.78 -4.92
C ILE A 136 -11.47 10.41 -4.17
N SER A 137 -10.50 9.79 -4.85
CA SER A 137 -9.21 9.43 -4.27
C SER A 137 -8.48 10.65 -3.68
N GLY A 138 -8.51 11.77 -4.37
CA GLY A 138 -7.93 13.03 -3.88
C GLY A 138 -8.60 13.56 -2.62
N ILE A 139 -9.91 13.39 -2.49
CA ILE A 139 -10.69 13.84 -1.32
C ILE A 139 -10.46 12.92 -0.12
N VAL A 140 -10.38 11.60 -0.33
CA VAL A 140 -10.30 10.64 0.78
C VAL A 140 -8.87 10.44 1.29
N ARG A 141 -7.84 10.50 0.44
CA ARG A 141 -6.45 10.23 0.88
C ARG A 141 -5.91 11.29 1.85
N ASP A 142 -5.10 10.90 2.80
CA ASP A 142 -4.53 11.78 3.85
C ASP A 142 -3.81 13.01 3.27
N SER A 143 -3.02 12.83 2.20
CA SER A 143 -2.30 13.93 1.54
C SER A 143 -3.22 14.93 0.83
N GLY A 144 -4.48 14.58 0.59
CA GLY A 144 -5.47 15.44 -0.05
C GLY A 144 -5.12 15.88 -1.47
N VAL A 145 -5.52 17.09 -1.79
CA VAL A 145 -5.31 17.71 -3.12
C VAL A 145 -4.59 19.06 -3.00
N VAL A 146 -3.88 19.44 -4.05
CA VAL A 146 -3.33 20.79 -4.20
C VAL A 146 -4.29 21.59 -5.09
N GLN A 147 -4.76 22.72 -4.60
CA GLN A 147 -5.60 23.65 -5.33
C GLN A 147 -4.89 25.01 -5.46
N ILE A 148 -5.27 25.77 -6.48
CA ILE A 148 -4.82 27.15 -6.63
C ILE A 148 -5.89 28.03 -5.99
N ASN A 149 -5.50 28.85 -5.02
CA ASN A 149 -6.41 29.79 -4.37
C ASN A 149 -6.66 31.03 -5.25
N GLU A 150 -7.53 31.92 -4.82
CA GLU A 150 -7.88 33.16 -5.54
C GLU A 150 -6.68 34.10 -5.77
N LYS A 151 -5.59 33.91 -5.01
CA LYS A 151 -4.35 34.69 -5.15
C LYS A 151 -3.35 34.03 -6.10
N GLY A 152 -3.68 32.88 -6.72
CA GLY A 152 -2.78 32.12 -7.59
C GLY A 152 -1.77 31.24 -6.84
N GLU A 153 -1.89 31.09 -5.52
CA GLU A 153 -0.98 30.30 -4.69
C GLU A 153 -1.44 28.84 -4.59
N LYS A 154 -0.48 27.91 -4.59
CA LYS A 154 -0.76 26.49 -4.37
C LYS A 154 -1.04 26.23 -2.89
N VAL A 155 -2.27 25.87 -2.56
CA VAL A 155 -2.70 25.50 -1.21
C VAL A 155 -3.03 24.01 -1.18
N ARG A 156 -2.51 23.30 -0.17
CA ARG A 156 -2.86 21.90 0.07
C ARG A 156 -4.10 21.82 0.96
N ILE A 157 -5.13 21.13 0.46
CA ILE A 157 -6.31 20.75 1.24
C ILE A 157 -6.10 19.31 1.67
N THR A 158 -5.96 19.06 2.96
CA THR A 158 -5.85 17.70 3.53
C THR A 158 -7.09 16.88 3.23
N GLY A 159 -6.93 15.59 3.00
CA GLY A 159 -8.06 14.70 2.76
C GLY A 159 -8.78 14.32 4.05
N LEU A 160 -9.87 13.60 3.88
CA LEU A 160 -10.82 13.29 4.96
C LEU A 160 -10.36 12.12 5.83
N LEU A 161 -9.58 11.19 5.27
CA LEU A 161 -9.15 9.99 5.99
C LEU A 161 -7.67 10.05 6.34
N LYS A 162 -7.35 9.69 7.58
CA LYS A 162 -5.97 9.61 8.06
C LYS A 162 -5.34 8.27 7.75
N PHE A 163 -4.04 8.26 7.48
CA PHE A 163 -3.28 7.06 7.14
C PHE A 163 -3.83 6.32 5.92
N VAL A 164 -4.36 7.05 4.94
CA VAL A 164 -4.86 6.50 3.68
C VAL A 164 -4.09 7.10 2.51
N GLN A 165 -3.51 6.23 1.68
CA GLN A 165 -3.09 6.58 0.34
C GLN A 165 -4.18 6.15 -0.63
N ALA A 166 -4.47 6.94 -1.66
CA ALA A 166 -5.47 6.57 -2.66
C ALA A 166 -5.16 7.15 -4.04
N MET A 167 -5.57 6.39 -5.07
CA MET A 167 -5.54 6.78 -6.47
C MET A 167 -6.72 6.16 -7.24
N GLY A 168 -7.14 6.82 -8.31
CA GLY A 168 -8.12 6.22 -9.24
C GLY A 168 -7.44 5.19 -10.13
N VAL A 169 -8.12 4.05 -10.35
CA VAL A 169 -7.68 2.99 -11.25
C VAL A 169 -8.83 2.60 -12.17
N TYR A 170 -8.55 2.33 -13.44
CA TYR A 170 -9.50 1.76 -14.38
C TYR A 170 -9.19 0.29 -14.62
N LEU A 171 -10.16 -0.57 -14.30
CA LEU A 171 -10.07 -2.02 -14.56
C LEU A 171 -10.67 -2.32 -15.94
N LYS A 172 -9.82 -2.43 -16.95
CA LYS A 172 -10.24 -2.66 -18.34
C LYS A 172 -11.06 -3.94 -18.51
N GLU A 173 -10.66 -5.02 -17.85
CA GLU A 173 -11.30 -6.34 -17.95
C GLU A 173 -12.71 -6.37 -17.35
N ARG A 174 -13.01 -5.44 -16.44
CA ARG A 174 -14.32 -5.32 -15.76
C ARG A 174 -15.11 -4.11 -16.20
N ASN A 175 -14.47 -3.22 -16.96
CA ASN A 175 -15.07 -1.98 -17.46
C ASN A 175 -15.62 -1.07 -16.35
N ILE A 176 -14.92 -1.01 -15.23
CA ILE A 176 -15.24 -0.20 -14.04
C ILE A 176 -14.03 0.61 -13.58
N THR A 177 -14.27 1.62 -12.78
CA THR A 177 -13.19 2.30 -12.05
C THR A 177 -13.19 1.91 -10.58
N GLN A 178 -12.03 2.11 -9.95
CA GLN A 178 -11.84 1.87 -8.52
C GLN A 178 -11.19 3.07 -7.86
N VAL A 179 -11.58 3.33 -6.62
CA VAL A 179 -10.79 4.08 -5.65
C VAL A 179 -9.86 3.06 -5.00
N SER A 180 -8.62 2.97 -5.49
CA SER A 180 -7.60 2.05 -4.98
C SER A 180 -6.90 2.70 -3.80
N MET A 181 -6.93 2.04 -2.65
CA MET A 181 -6.43 2.56 -1.38
C MET A 181 -5.42 1.63 -0.73
N ASN A 182 -4.44 2.22 -0.03
CA ASN A 182 -3.66 1.57 0.99
C ASN A 182 -4.06 2.15 2.36
N LEU A 183 -4.65 1.33 3.21
CA LEU A 183 -4.96 1.67 4.60
C LEU A 183 -3.72 1.37 5.43
N LEU A 184 -2.93 2.40 5.74
CA LEU A 184 -1.63 2.27 6.39
C LEU A 184 -1.74 2.02 7.89
N ASN A 185 -2.88 2.37 8.48
CA ASN A 185 -3.23 2.09 9.87
C ASN A 185 -4.73 1.83 9.96
N TYR A 186 -5.13 0.57 9.86
CA TYR A 186 -6.53 0.16 9.93
C TYR A 186 -7.18 0.37 11.30
N LYS A 187 -6.38 0.57 12.36
CA LYS A 187 -6.88 0.90 13.70
C LYS A 187 -7.43 2.33 13.76
N VAL A 188 -6.92 3.22 12.89
CA VAL A 188 -7.39 4.61 12.74
C VAL A 188 -8.43 4.73 11.64
N THR A 189 -8.14 4.15 10.46
CA THR A 189 -9.06 4.14 9.32
C THR A 189 -9.29 2.69 8.88
N PRO A 190 -10.24 1.98 9.51
CA PRO A 190 -10.60 0.62 9.12
C PRO A 190 -11.37 0.59 7.80
N PRO A 191 -11.48 -0.60 7.15
CA PRO A 191 -12.10 -0.74 5.83
C PRO A 191 -13.51 -0.17 5.71
N HIS A 192 -14.37 -0.33 6.73
CA HIS A 192 -15.73 0.20 6.71
C HIS A 192 -15.76 1.74 6.71
N VAL A 193 -14.86 2.40 7.43
CA VAL A 193 -14.76 3.88 7.42
C VAL A 193 -14.32 4.37 6.03
N ALA A 194 -13.34 3.71 5.43
CA ALA A 194 -12.87 4.03 4.08
C ALA A 194 -13.97 3.77 3.02
N PHE A 195 -14.72 2.68 3.16
CA PHE A 195 -15.82 2.29 2.27
C PHE A 195 -16.97 3.30 2.32
N GLU A 196 -17.47 3.62 3.51
CA GLU A 196 -18.59 4.54 3.68
C GLU A 196 -18.21 5.97 3.25
N GLU A 197 -16.99 6.41 3.51
CA GLU A 197 -16.55 7.73 3.03
C GLU A 197 -16.41 7.74 1.49
N ALA A 198 -15.82 6.72 0.88
CA ALA A 198 -15.75 6.61 -0.58
C ALA A 198 -17.15 6.61 -1.21
N LYS A 199 -18.09 5.85 -0.62
CA LYS A 199 -19.51 5.80 -1.04
C LYS A 199 -20.18 7.17 -0.97
N LYS A 200 -20.05 7.86 0.15
CA LYS A 200 -20.57 9.23 0.34
C LYS A 200 -20.01 10.21 -0.67
N GLN A 201 -18.72 10.09 -1.03
CA GLN A 201 -18.13 10.95 -2.04
C GLN A 201 -18.59 10.56 -3.45
N ALA A 202 -18.75 9.26 -3.76
CA ALA A 202 -19.25 8.78 -5.04
C ALA A 202 -20.64 9.34 -5.35
N GLU A 203 -21.55 9.33 -4.37
CA GLU A 203 -22.90 9.90 -4.48
C GLU A 203 -22.91 11.38 -4.88
N LYS A 204 -21.94 12.18 -4.41
CA LYS A 204 -21.80 13.61 -4.79
C LYS A 204 -21.42 13.80 -6.26
N PHE A 205 -20.79 12.79 -6.88
CA PHE A 205 -20.45 12.79 -8.29
C PHE A 205 -21.48 12.04 -9.16
N GLY A 206 -22.62 11.63 -8.58
CA GLY A 206 -23.70 10.93 -9.30
C GLY A 206 -23.35 9.51 -9.71
N VAL A 207 -22.38 8.85 -9.02
CA VAL A 207 -22.00 7.45 -9.23
C VAL A 207 -22.18 6.65 -7.95
N HIS A 208 -22.27 5.31 -8.09
CA HIS A 208 -22.52 4.43 -6.96
C HIS A 208 -21.37 3.46 -6.74
N VAL A 209 -21.19 3.09 -5.47
CA VAL A 209 -20.29 2.00 -5.09
C VAL A 209 -21.02 0.68 -5.31
N THR A 210 -20.41 -0.24 -6.04
CA THR A 210 -20.97 -1.57 -6.33
C THR A 210 -20.43 -2.66 -5.41
N GLY A 211 -19.34 -2.41 -4.71
CA GLY A 211 -18.69 -3.31 -3.78
C GLY A 211 -17.24 -2.90 -3.57
N SER A 212 -16.47 -3.83 -3.04
CA SER A 212 -15.04 -3.60 -2.79
C SER A 212 -14.23 -4.89 -2.88
N GLU A 213 -12.92 -4.78 -2.80
CA GLU A 213 -12.03 -5.93 -2.73
C GLU A 213 -10.82 -5.67 -1.82
N VAL A 214 -10.40 -6.72 -1.13
CA VAL A 214 -9.10 -6.78 -0.45
C VAL A 214 -8.09 -7.43 -1.39
N VAL A 215 -7.04 -6.69 -1.72
CA VAL A 215 -5.91 -7.20 -2.52
C VAL A 215 -4.89 -7.81 -1.56
N GLY A 216 -4.70 -9.13 -1.66
CA GLY A 216 -3.87 -9.88 -0.70
C GLY A 216 -4.64 -10.27 0.56
N LEU A 217 -4.03 -10.04 1.72
CA LEU A 217 -4.52 -10.49 3.02
C LEU A 217 -5.04 -9.32 3.88
N ILE A 218 -5.86 -9.65 4.88
CA ILE A 218 -6.43 -8.69 5.82
C ILE A 218 -6.34 -9.23 7.27
N PRO A 219 -5.99 -8.41 8.27
CA PRO A 219 -6.10 -8.81 9.67
C PRO A 219 -7.54 -9.10 10.07
N LYS A 220 -7.75 -10.16 10.86
CA LYS A 220 -9.07 -10.57 11.38
C LYS A 220 -9.82 -9.42 12.05
N GLU A 221 -9.14 -8.68 12.91
CA GLU A 221 -9.75 -7.57 13.66
C GLU A 221 -10.30 -6.45 12.75
N ALA A 222 -9.71 -6.22 11.58
CA ALA A 222 -10.25 -5.25 10.62
C ALA A 222 -11.64 -5.64 10.09
N LEU A 223 -11.88 -6.96 9.87
CA LEU A 223 -13.18 -7.48 9.49
C LEU A 223 -14.15 -7.50 10.68
N LEU A 224 -13.69 -7.86 11.87
CA LEU A 224 -14.52 -7.85 13.07
C LEU A 224 -15.01 -6.45 13.39
N ALA A 225 -14.14 -5.45 13.28
CA ALA A 225 -14.52 -4.05 13.45
C ALA A 225 -15.59 -3.60 12.43
N ALA A 226 -15.44 -4.00 11.17
CA ALA A 226 -16.45 -3.74 10.15
C ALA A 226 -17.77 -4.47 10.43
N GLY A 227 -17.70 -5.74 10.85
CA GLY A 227 -18.87 -6.52 11.23
C GLY A 227 -19.66 -5.89 12.39
N ARG A 228 -18.95 -5.49 13.46
CA ARG A 228 -19.57 -4.78 14.60
C ARG A 228 -20.22 -3.47 14.17
N PHE A 229 -19.58 -2.70 13.31
CA PHE A 229 -20.13 -1.45 12.79
C PHE A 229 -21.47 -1.66 12.07
N TYR A 230 -21.61 -2.71 11.23
CA TYR A 230 -22.81 -2.95 10.42
C TYR A 230 -23.90 -3.77 11.13
N ALA A 231 -23.53 -4.66 12.05
CA ALA A 231 -24.45 -5.66 12.61
C ALA A 231 -24.52 -5.69 14.15
N GLY A 232 -23.76 -4.83 14.85
CA GLY A 232 -23.67 -4.86 16.32
C GLY A 232 -22.86 -6.05 16.82
N GLU A 233 -23.10 -6.44 18.06
CA GLU A 233 -22.36 -7.53 18.71
C GLU A 233 -22.93 -8.90 18.32
N LEU A 234 -22.13 -9.70 17.65
CA LEU A 234 -22.45 -11.05 17.16
C LEU A 234 -21.24 -11.97 17.37
N SER A 235 -21.40 -13.26 17.06
CA SER A 235 -20.26 -14.18 17.04
C SER A 235 -19.25 -13.82 15.95
N GLU A 236 -17.98 -14.16 16.14
CA GLU A 236 -16.89 -13.90 15.19
C GLU A 236 -17.27 -14.25 13.75
N LYS A 237 -17.79 -15.45 13.53
CA LYS A 237 -18.22 -15.93 12.21
C LYS A 237 -19.33 -15.06 11.60
N GLN A 238 -20.27 -14.61 12.41
CA GLN A 238 -21.36 -13.74 11.95
C GLN A 238 -20.86 -12.33 11.64
N LEU A 239 -19.94 -11.80 12.45
CA LEU A 239 -19.31 -10.49 12.20
C LEU A 239 -18.52 -10.49 10.88
N ILE A 240 -17.72 -11.53 10.62
CA ILE A 240 -16.98 -11.66 9.37
C ILE A 240 -17.96 -11.77 8.18
N ALA A 241 -19.02 -12.57 8.30
CA ALA A 241 -20.04 -12.69 7.25
C ALA A 241 -20.70 -11.33 6.97
N ALA A 242 -21.09 -10.60 8.00
CA ALA A 242 -21.68 -9.26 7.87
C ALA A 242 -20.70 -8.28 7.20
N ALA A 243 -19.42 -8.29 7.59
CA ALA A 243 -18.41 -7.46 6.96
C ALA A 243 -18.25 -7.78 5.46
N VAL A 244 -18.17 -9.07 5.11
CA VAL A 244 -18.03 -9.51 3.71
C VAL A 244 -19.22 -9.07 2.88
N GLU A 245 -20.44 -9.20 3.39
CA GLU A 245 -21.68 -8.81 2.72
C GLU A 245 -21.76 -7.28 2.58
N ARG A 246 -21.63 -6.55 3.67
CA ARG A 246 -21.86 -5.09 3.70
C ARG A 246 -20.79 -4.28 2.98
N LEU A 247 -19.54 -4.74 2.98
CA LEU A 247 -18.46 -4.16 2.18
C LEU A 247 -18.49 -4.62 0.72
N GLY A 248 -19.33 -5.61 0.37
CA GLY A 248 -19.39 -6.17 -0.98
C GLY A 248 -18.06 -6.81 -1.41
N LEU A 249 -17.35 -7.49 -0.48
CA LEU A 249 -16.02 -8.06 -0.74
C LEU A 249 -16.04 -9.21 -1.76
N SER A 250 -17.20 -9.76 -2.05
CA SER A 250 -17.37 -10.84 -3.04
C SER A 250 -17.89 -10.37 -4.39
N GLN A 251 -17.96 -9.06 -4.65
CA GLN A 251 -18.56 -8.50 -5.86
C GLN A 251 -17.76 -8.84 -7.14
N LEU A 252 -16.45 -8.75 -7.12
CA LEU A 252 -15.61 -9.12 -8.27
C LEU A 252 -15.19 -10.58 -8.23
N ASN A 253 -14.79 -11.07 -7.08
CA ASN A 253 -14.34 -12.44 -6.85
C ASN A 253 -14.79 -12.88 -5.45
N LYS A 254 -15.14 -14.16 -5.30
CA LYS A 254 -15.57 -14.71 -4.02
C LYS A 254 -14.53 -14.48 -2.93
N PHE A 255 -14.91 -13.79 -1.86
CA PHE A 255 -14.09 -13.65 -0.66
C PHE A 255 -14.18 -14.92 0.19
N ILE A 256 -13.04 -15.53 0.47
CA ILE A 256 -12.93 -16.76 1.27
C ILE A 256 -12.11 -16.40 2.50
N PRO A 257 -12.73 -16.27 3.69
CA PRO A 257 -12.03 -15.85 4.92
C PRO A 257 -10.78 -16.70 5.22
N GLU A 258 -10.85 -18.01 5.05
CA GLU A 258 -9.76 -18.95 5.31
C GLU A 258 -8.53 -18.73 4.41
N LYS A 259 -8.70 -18.01 3.28
CA LYS A 259 -7.64 -17.67 2.31
C LYS A 259 -7.24 -16.21 2.32
N LYS A 260 -7.95 -15.39 3.08
CA LYS A 260 -7.77 -13.93 3.07
C LYS A 260 -7.46 -13.36 4.44
N VAL A 261 -7.91 -14.00 5.51
CA VAL A 261 -7.63 -13.56 6.89
C VAL A 261 -6.27 -14.10 7.31
N ILE A 262 -5.39 -13.22 7.75
CA ILE A 262 -3.99 -13.56 8.09
C ILE A 262 -3.95 -14.61 9.19
N GLU A 263 -4.69 -14.41 10.26
CA GLU A 263 -4.73 -15.29 11.41
C GLU A 263 -5.20 -16.69 11.02
N TYR A 264 -6.23 -16.81 10.19
CA TYR A 264 -6.70 -18.12 9.72
C TYR A 264 -5.68 -18.84 8.83
N MET A 265 -4.98 -18.09 7.97
CA MET A 265 -3.93 -18.68 7.12
C MET A 265 -2.72 -19.17 7.92
N LEU A 266 -2.48 -18.60 9.10
CA LEU A 266 -1.37 -18.97 9.97
C LEU A 266 -1.78 -19.94 11.07
N GLY A 267 -3.08 -20.32 11.16
CA GLY A 267 -3.60 -21.16 12.24
C GLY A 267 -3.51 -20.49 13.62
N LEU A 268 -3.68 -19.16 13.66
CA LEU A 268 -3.69 -18.35 14.88
C LEU A 268 -5.15 -18.07 15.25
N ASP A 269 -5.80 -18.98 15.95
CA ASP A 269 -7.19 -18.86 16.42
C ASP A 269 -7.27 -18.26 17.83
#